data_8a37a62cf4d63e5460c6fbe88d3e15b4
#
_entry.id   8a37a62cf4d63e5460c6fbe88d3e15b4
#
_cell.length_a   1.000
_cell.length_b   1.000
_cell.length_c   1.000
_cell.angle_alpha   90.00
_cell.angle_beta   90.00
_cell.angle_gamma   90.00
#
_symmetry.space_group_name_H-M   'P 1'
#
loop_
_entity.id
_entity.type
_entity.pdbx_description
1 polymer ?
#
loop_
_entity_poly.entity_id
_entity_poly.type
_entity_poly.pdbx_seq_one_letter_code
_entity_poly.pdbx_strand_id
1 'polypeptide(L)'
;MTTGLHIAMAVIFTVLATRAIRWLADRISRRIARAEPNQTSVRSESAKHRQAVAAVISSVAIGVLYTAVALDIAGQLGLPVASLVAPAAVLGAALGFGAQRLVQDFLSGFFVITEKQYGFGDLVELTVSGGGTAMGTVEAVTLRVTKLRTSEGEVYTVPNGMIVRALNLSKDWASAVVDVPVPASADINQVNEVLRAVAAAAMEDDRLVRLLLDEPQLMGVESIEVGTVNVRMVARTLPGKQFEVGRRLRELVIAGLRREGIATAA
;
A
#
# COMPACT_ATOMS: atom_id res chain seq x y z
N MET A 1 54.28 -15.36 17.07
CA MET A 1 53.89 -16.15 15.88
C MET A 1 52.37 -16.12 15.63
N THR A 2 51.54 -16.06 16.65
CA THR A 2 50.06 -16.04 16.51
C THR A 2 49.54 -14.78 15.84
N THR A 3 50.03 -13.58 16.20
CA THR A 3 49.55 -12.29 15.68
C THR A 3 49.79 -12.17 14.16
N GLY A 4 50.97 -12.55 13.65
CA GLY A 4 51.24 -12.52 12.21
C GLY A 4 50.33 -13.45 11.39
N LEU A 5 50.03 -14.64 11.94
CA LEU A 5 49.13 -15.59 11.32
C LEU A 5 47.67 -15.04 11.28
N HIS A 6 47.24 -14.40 12.37
CA HIS A 6 45.90 -13.78 12.43
C HIS A 6 45.77 -12.63 11.43
N ILE A 7 46.78 -11.76 11.31
CA ILE A 7 46.77 -10.67 10.32
C ILE A 7 46.71 -11.24 8.89
N ALA A 8 47.53 -12.27 8.60
CA ALA A 8 47.53 -12.91 7.30
C ALA A 8 46.15 -13.51 6.96
N MET A 9 45.51 -14.19 7.92
CA MET A 9 44.16 -14.73 7.74
C MET A 9 43.11 -13.62 7.54
N ALA A 10 43.18 -12.52 8.30
CA ALA A 10 42.30 -11.38 8.15
C ALA A 10 42.39 -10.75 6.75
N VAL A 11 43.60 -10.59 6.22
CA VAL A 11 43.85 -10.08 4.87
C VAL A 11 43.31 -11.03 3.81
N ILE A 12 43.56 -12.33 3.93
CA ILE A 12 43.07 -13.35 2.98
C ILE A 12 41.51 -13.33 3.00
N PHE A 13 40.94 -13.34 4.20
CA PHE A 13 39.48 -13.25 4.35
C PHE A 13 38.88 -11.99 3.67
N THR A 14 39.55 -10.83 3.88
CA THR A 14 39.11 -9.56 3.26
C THR A 14 39.16 -9.61 1.75
N VAL A 15 40.21 -10.17 1.18
CA VAL A 15 40.37 -10.34 -0.27
C VAL A 15 39.28 -11.27 -0.82
N LEU A 16 39.06 -12.41 -0.16
CA LEU A 16 38.03 -13.38 -0.58
C LEU A 16 36.62 -12.79 -0.46
N ALA A 17 36.31 -12.13 0.67
CA ALA A 17 35.03 -11.49 0.90
C ALA A 17 34.77 -10.36 -0.13
N THR A 18 35.74 -9.53 -0.41
CA THR A 18 35.66 -8.47 -1.45
C THR A 18 35.42 -9.07 -2.85
N ARG A 19 36.10 -10.15 -3.18
CA ARG A 19 35.90 -10.86 -4.47
C ARG A 19 34.49 -11.47 -4.51
N ALA A 20 34.03 -12.07 -3.42
CA ALA A 20 32.68 -12.64 -3.32
C ALA A 20 31.59 -11.57 -3.47
N ILE A 21 31.73 -10.41 -2.80
CA ILE A 21 30.80 -9.28 -2.91
C ILE A 21 30.76 -8.78 -4.36
N ARG A 22 31.88 -8.54 -4.99
CA ARG A 22 31.94 -8.09 -6.39
C ARG A 22 31.37 -9.13 -7.35
N TRP A 23 31.73 -10.41 -7.19
CA TRP A 23 31.21 -11.49 -8.01
C TRP A 23 29.67 -11.61 -7.90
N LEU A 24 29.14 -11.49 -6.66
CA LEU A 24 27.70 -11.52 -6.42
C LEU A 24 26.99 -10.34 -7.08
N ALA A 25 27.54 -9.13 -6.95
CA ALA A 25 27.03 -7.93 -7.59
C ALA A 25 27.00 -8.07 -9.12
N ASP A 26 28.10 -8.58 -9.71
CA ASP A 26 28.20 -8.85 -11.15
C ASP A 26 27.25 -9.97 -11.61
N ARG A 27 27.07 -10.99 -10.79
CA ARG A 27 26.12 -12.08 -11.10
C ARG A 27 24.69 -11.62 -11.09
N ILE A 28 24.28 -10.80 -10.11
CA ILE A 28 22.97 -10.17 -10.05
C ILE A 28 22.74 -9.26 -11.27
N SER A 29 23.72 -8.40 -11.57
CA SER A 29 23.66 -7.49 -12.71
C SER A 29 23.51 -8.24 -14.05
N ARG A 30 24.24 -9.34 -14.23
CA ARG A 30 24.15 -10.21 -15.43
C ARG A 30 22.84 -10.97 -15.53
N ARG A 31 22.24 -11.42 -14.44
CA ARG A 31 20.92 -12.07 -14.45
C ARG A 31 19.83 -11.08 -14.85
N ILE A 32 19.90 -9.86 -14.37
CA ILE A 32 18.96 -8.78 -14.73
C ILE A 32 19.07 -8.44 -16.22
N ALA A 33 20.30 -8.38 -16.76
CA ALA A 33 20.54 -8.09 -18.18
C ALA A 33 20.07 -9.21 -19.14
N ARG A 34 19.99 -10.47 -18.66
CA ARG A 34 19.55 -11.62 -19.47
C ARG A 34 18.03 -11.82 -19.47
N ALA A 35 17.32 -11.22 -18.56
CA ALA A 35 15.85 -11.38 -18.42
C ALA A 35 15.04 -10.53 -19.43
N GLU A 36 15.68 -9.67 -20.23
CA GLU A 36 15.04 -8.87 -21.29
C GLU A 36 15.71 -9.13 -22.66
N PRO A 37 15.35 -10.20 -23.40
CA PRO A 37 15.74 -10.35 -24.79
C PRO A 37 14.70 -9.67 -25.68
N ASN A 38 15.07 -8.64 -26.39
CA ASN A 38 14.32 -7.91 -27.41
C ASN A 38 13.43 -6.74 -26.94
N GLN A 39 14.08 -5.57 -26.73
CA GLN A 39 13.47 -4.33 -27.22
C GLN A 39 14.55 -3.32 -27.59
N THR A 40 14.46 -2.87 -28.83
CA THR A 40 15.30 -1.88 -29.51
C THR A 40 15.37 -0.56 -28.71
N SER A 41 16.62 -0.04 -28.59
CA SER A 41 17.03 1.36 -28.39
C SER A 41 16.62 2.17 -27.16
N VAL A 42 15.76 1.74 -26.30
CA VAL A 42 15.60 2.32 -24.96
C VAL A 42 16.01 1.25 -23.94
N ARG A 43 17.33 1.08 -23.77
CA ARG A 43 17.85 0.33 -22.61
C ARG A 43 17.20 0.95 -21.39
N SER A 44 16.26 0.22 -20.86
CA SER A 44 15.34 0.60 -19.83
C SER A 44 16.11 1.35 -18.72
N GLU A 45 15.69 2.57 -18.44
CA GLU A 45 16.20 3.36 -17.31
C GLU A 45 16.22 2.52 -16.03
N SER A 46 15.33 1.56 -15.91
CA SER A 46 15.25 0.59 -14.83
C SER A 46 16.48 -0.31 -14.71
N ALA A 47 17.08 -0.74 -15.80
CA ALA A 47 18.30 -1.57 -15.75
C ALA A 47 19.53 -0.77 -15.30
N LYS A 48 19.67 0.47 -15.76
CA LYS A 48 20.75 1.38 -15.32
C LYS A 48 20.60 1.72 -13.83
N HIS A 49 19.36 1.96 -13.39
CA HIS A 49 19.07 2.27 -11.99
C HIS A 49 19.42 1.09 -11.06
N ARG A 50 19.05 -0.13 -11.42
CA ARG A 50 19.37 -1.33 -10.65
C ARG A 50 20.87 -1.59 -10.56
N GLN A 51 21.60 -1.34 -11.65
CA GLN A 51 23.06 -1.47 -11.66
C GLN A 51 23.72 -0.42 -10.74
N ALA A 52 23.25 0.83 -10.78
CA ALA A 52 23.73 1.88 -9.87
C ALA A 52 23.48 1.52 -8.39
N VAL A 53 22.29 1.03 -8.07
CA VAL A 53 21.93 0.59 -6.70
C VAL A 53 22.84 -0.57 -6.24
N ALA A 54 23.06 -1.58 -7.08
CA ALA A 54 23.95 -2.70 -6.76
C ALA A 54 25.40 -2.24 -6.53
N ALA A 55 25.88 -1.28 -7.32
CA ALA A 55 27.22 -0.71 -7.15
C ALA A 55 27.36 0.06 -5.84
N VAL A 56 26.36 0.88 -5.47
CA VAL A 56 26.34 1.62 -4.19
C VAL A 56 26.34 0.65 -2.99
N ILE A 57 25.45 -0.35 -3.00
CA ILE A 57 25.38 -1.35 -1.93
C ILE A 57 26.71 -2.09 -1.78
N SER A 58 27.31 -2.51 -2.90
CA SER A 58 28.61 -3.19 -2.90
C SER A 58 29.72 -2.31 -2.32
N SER A 59 29.75 -1.03 -2.71
CA SER A 59 30.75 -0.07 -2.24
C SER A 59 30.64 0.16 -0.73
N VAL A 60 29.40 0.33 -0.22
CA VAL A 60 29.15 0.49 1.22
C VAL A 60 29.56 -0.77 1.98
N ALA A 61 29.17 -1.97 1.50
CA ALA A 61 29.52 -3.23 2.15
C ALA A 61 31.05 -3.44 2.20
N ILE A 62 31.76 -3.11 1.11
CA ILE A 62 33.22 -3.18 1.05
C ILE A 62 33.85 -2.16 2.01
N GLY A 63 33.33 -0.93 2.07
CA GLY A 63 33.80 0.10 3.00
C GLY A 63 33.68 -0.34 4.46
N VAL A 64 32.52 -0.88 4.86
CA VAL A 64 32.30 -1.43 6.21
C VAL A 64 33.27 -2.59 6.50
N LEU A 65 33.45 -3.51 5.56
CA LEU A 65 34.38 -4.64 5.70
C LEU A 65 35.80 -4.15 5.93
N TYR A 66 36.31 -3.22 5.12
CA TYR A 66 37.66 -2.69 5.29
C TYR A 66 37.83 -1.94 6.59
N THR A 67 36.84 -1.17 7.02
CA THR A 67 36.89 -0.47 8.32
C THR A 67 36.98 -1.47 9.49
N ALA A 68 36.14 -2.51 9.47
CA ALA A 68 36.12 -3.54 10.51
C ALA A 68 37.48 -4.29 10.60
N VAL A 69 38.03 -4.71 9.45
CA VAL A 69 39.31 -5.41 9.40
C VAL A 69 40.47 -4.51 9.78
N ALA A 70 40.46 -3.23 9.39
CA ALA A 70 41.48 -2.26 9.78
C ALA A 70 41.51 -2.06 11.32
N LEU A 71 40.33 -1.98 11.96
CA LEU A 71 40.22 -1.88 13.41
C LEU A 71 40.72 -3.16 14.12
N ASP A 72 40.37 -4.32 13.57
CA ASP A 72 40.85 -5.61 14.10
C ASP A 72 42.40 -5.72 14.04
N ILE A 73 42.97 -5.40 12.88
CA ILE A 73 44.44 -5.40 12.70
C ILE A 73 45.09 -4.37 13.63
N ALA A 74 44.55 -3.17 13.75
CA ALA A 74 45.04 -2.13 14.64
C ALA A 74 45.07 -2.61 16.10
N GLY A 75 44.01 -3.28 16.55
CA GLY A 75 43.94 -3.89 17.88
C GLY A 75 45.01 -4.96 18.13
N GLN A 76 45.27 -5.82 17.12
CA GLN A 76 46.29 -6.85 17.19
C GLN A 76 47.73 -6.29 17.20
N LEU A 77 47.93 -5.12 16.64
CA LEU A 77 49.22 -4.38 16.69
C LEU A 77 49.40 -3.60 18.00
N GLY A 78 48.44 -3.70 18.94
CA GLY A 78 48.53 -3.04 20.24
C GLY A 78 48.15 -1.55 20.21
N LEU A 79 47.53 -1.07 19.11
CA LEU A 79 47.05 0.30 19.06
C LEU A 79 45.80 0.46 19.97
N PRO A 80 45.62 1.63 20.63
CA PRO A 80 44.53 1.83 21.57
C PRO A 80 43.20 2.06 20.83
N VAL A 81 42.68 0.99 20.19
CA VAL A 81 41.39 1.06 19.44
C VAL A 81 40.20 1.40 20.33
N ALA A 82 40.33 1.21 21.65
CA ALA A 82 39.32 1.61 22.62
C ALA A 82 38.99 3.11 22.55
N SER A 83 39.97 3.96 22.21
CA SER A 83 39.75 5.40 22.02
C SER A 83 38.88 5.74 20.80
N LEU A 84 38.73 4.82 19.84
CA LEU A 84 37.92 4.98 18.64
C LEU A 84 36.47 4.53 18.85
N VAL A 85 36.19 3.80 19.94
CA VAL A 85 34.83 3.29 20.22
C VAL A 85 33.80 4.41 20.41
N ALA A 86 34.14 5.45 21.17
CA ALA A 86 33.25 6.56 21.44
C ALA A 86 32.93 7.38 20.16
N PRO A 87 33.90 7.82 19.34
CA PRO A 87 33.64 8.46 18.05
C PRO A 87 32.86 7.55 17.09
N ALA A 88 33.17 6.26 17.03
CA ALA A 88 32.46 5.31 16.18
C ALA A 88 30.99 5.13 16.62
N ALA A 89 30.71 5.11 17.92
CA ALA A 89 29.37 5.04 18.46
C ALA A 89 28.54 6.30 18.09
N VAL A 90 29.15 7.49 18.17
CA VAL A 90 28.50 8.75 17.77
C VAL A 90 28.18 8.73 16.27
N LEU A 91 29.12 8.33 15.42
CA LEU A 91 28.90 8.20 13.98
C LEU A 91 27.84 7.14 13.66
N GLY A 92 27.86 6.01 14.34
CA GLY A 92 26.86 4.94 14.21
C GLY A 92 25.46 5.43 14.59
N ALA A 93 25.33 6.17 15.70
CA ALA A 93 24.07 6.78 16.11
C ALA A 93 23.57 7.81 15.08
N ALA A 94 24.45 8.68 14.58
CA ALA A 94 24.08 9.67 13.55
C ALA A 94 23.58 9.01 12.26
N LEU A 95 24.27 7.95 11.79
CA LEU A 95 23.83 7.15 10.64
C LEU A 95 22.52 6.43 10.91
N GLY A 96 22.35 5.87 12.13
CA GLY A 96 21.12 5.21 12.55
C GLY A 96 19.92 6.16 12.55
N PHE A 97 20.05 7.36 13.12
CA PHE A 97 19.01 8.39 13.06
C PHE A 97 18.73 8.86 11.62
N GLY A 98 19.78 8.98 10.78
CA GLY A 98 19.61 9.29 9.36
C GLY A 98 18.85 8.22 8.58
N ALA A 99 19.02 6.94 8.92
CA ALA A 99 18.38 5.80 8.27
C ALA A 99 17.04 5.39 8.93
N GLN A 100 16.66 5.96 10.06
CA GLN A 100 15.49 5.56 10.85
C GLN A 100 14.21 5.44 10.03
N ARG A 101 13.94 6.44 9.17
CA ARG A 101 12.75 6.45 8.31
C ARG A 101 12.75 5.29 7.30
N LEU A 102 13.90 4.95 6.75
CA LEU A 102 14.01 3.83 5.82
C LEU A 102 13.68 2.51 6.52
N VAL A 103 14.21 2.30 7.72
CA VAL A 103 13.91 1.10 8.53
C VAL A 103 12.42 1.04 8.86
N GLN A 104 11.82 2.17 9.23
CA GLN A 104 10.39 2.26 9.51
C GLN A 104 9.56 1.91 8.28
N ASP A 105 9.90 2.45 7.08
CA ASP A 105 9.22 2.13 5.83
C ASP A 105 9.25 0.62 5.54
N PHE A 106 10.42 -0.01 5.68
CA PHE A 106 10.59 -1.44 5.40
C PHE A 106 9.81 -2.32 6.38
N LEU A 107 9.86 -2.02 7.69
CA LEU A 107 9.11 -2.78 8.70
C LEU A 107 7.61 -2.63 8.49
N SER A 108 7.12 -1.42 8.28
CA SER A 108 5.69 -1.18 8.01
C SER A 108 5.24 -1.90 6.75
N GLY A 109 5.99 -1.81 5.65
CA GLY A 109 5.66 -2.51 4.41
C GLY A 109 5.68 -4.03 4.54
N PHE A 110 6.62 -4.57 5.34
CA PHE A 110 6.65 -5.99 5.66
C PHE A 110 5.36 -6.43 6.36
N PHE A 111 4.90 -5.70 7.38
CA PHE A 111 3.65 -6.02 8.08
C PHE A 111 2.42 -5.84 7.20
N VAL A 112 2.34 -4.78 6.40
CA VAL A 112 1.24 -4.60 5.43
C VAL A 112 1.08 -5.82 4.53
N ILE A 113 2.19 -6.35 3.99
CA ILE A 113 2.19 -7.50 3.08
C ILE A 113 1.88 -8.81 3.82
N THR A 114 2.53 -9.06 4.97
CA THR A 114 2.40 -10.33 5.69
C THR A 114 1.04 -10.50 6.36
N GLU A 115 0.48 -9.41 6.89
CA GLU A 115 -0.85 -9.38 7.50
C GLU A 115 -1.97 -9.20 6.48
N LYS A 116 -1.62 -8.97 5.20
CA LYS A 116 -2.60 -8.75 4.13
C LYS A 116 -3.60 -7.64 4.49
N GLN A 117 -3.10 -6.51 5.02
CA GLN A 117 -3.96 -5.39 5.41
C GLN A 117 -4.71 -4.85 4.20
N TYR A 118 -4.01 -4.73 3.08
CA TYR A 118 -4.56 -4.42 1.76
C TYR A 118 -3.60 -4.94 0.67
N GLY A 119 -4.10 -5.06 -0.56
CA GLY A 119 -3.35 -5.57 -1.71
C GLY A 119 -3.70 -4.87 -3.02
N PHE A 120 -3.11 -5.36 -4.11
CA PHE A 120 -3.38 -4.85 -5.46
C PHE A 120 -4.88 -4.92 -5.78
N GLY A 121 -5.43 -3.81 -6.25
CA GLY A 121 -6.85 -3.68 -6.63
C GLY A 121 -7.78 -3.26 -5.50
N ASP A 122 -7.33 -3.26 -4.24
CA ASP A 122 -8.15 -2.78 -3.12
C ASP A 122 -8.34 -1.26 -3.17
N LEU A 123 -9.54 -0.81 -2.87
CA LEU A 123 -9.83 0.59 -2.62
C LEU A 123 -9.53 0.88 -1.14
N VAL A 124 -8.60 1.79 -0.90
CA VAL A 124 -8.16 2.12 0.46
C VAL A 124 -8.10 3.62 0.70
N GLU A 125 -8.27 3.99 1.96
CA GLU A 125 -7.97 5.32 2.47
C GLU A 125 -6.82 5.20 3.48
N LEU A 126 -5.70 5.86 3.18
CA LEU A 126 -4.51 5.89 4.02
C LEU A 126 -4.37 7.25 4.69
N THR A 127 -4.39 7.27 6.02
CA THR A 127 -4.06 8.47 6.78
C THR A 127 -2.55 8.50 7.00
N VAL A 128 -1.88 9.59 6.60
CA VAL A 128 -0.44 9.74 6.73
C VAL A 128 -0.07 10.63 7.91
N SER A 129 1.12 10.44 8.46
CA SER A 129 1.64 11.30 9.51
C SER A 129 1.78 12.74 8.98
N GLY A 130 1.28 13.72 9.76
CA GLY A 130 1.14 15.11 9.32
C GLY A 130 -0.29 15.50 8.92
N GLY A 131 -1.27 14.58 8.99
CA GLY A 131 -2.71 14.87 8.88
C GLY A 131 -3.28 14.82 7.45
N GLY A 132 -2.51 14.36 6.47
CA GLY A 132 -3.02 14.12 5.11
C GLY A 132 -3.71 12.77 4.98
N THR A 133 -4.67 12.68 4.04
CA THR A 133 -5.35 11.44 3.67
C THR A 133 -5.17 11.19 2.18
N ALA A 134 -4.77 9.98 1.81
CA ALA A 134 -4.68 9.52 0.42
C ALA A 134 -5.71 8.41 0.21
N MET A 135 -6.66 8.62 -0.72
CA MET A 135 -7.68 7.64 -1.08
C MET A 135 -7.49 7.22 -2.54
N GLY A 136 -7.56 5.92 -2.80
CA GLY A 136 -7.44 5.39 -4.16
C GLY A 136 -7.36 3.88 -4.21
N THR A 137 -7.31 3.36 -5.44
CA THR A 137 -7.10 1.94 -5.69
C THR A 137 -5.62 1.61 -5.62
N VAL A 138 -5.28 0.57 -4.88
CA VAL A 138 -3.88 0.11 -4.73
C VAL A 138 -3.35 -0.42 -6.06
N GLU A 139 -2.33 0.22 -6.61
CA GLU A 139 -1.62 -0.23 -7.81
C GLU A 139 -0.40 -1.09 -7.49
N ALA A 140 0.26 -0.82 -6.39
CA ALA A 140 1.41 -1.60 -5.96
C ALA A 140 1.67 -1.40 -4.46
N VAL A 141 2.04 -2.48 -3.80
CA VAL A 141 2.58 -2.46 -2.45
C VAL A 141 3.99 -3.04 -2.52
N THR A 142 4.97 -2.26 -2.11
CA THR A 142 6.35 -2.69 -1.95
C THR A 142 6.73 -2.64 -0.47
N LEU A 143 7.91 -3.12 -0.11
CA LEU A 143 8.39 -2.97 1.26
C LEU A 143 8.53 -1.51 1.71
N ARG A 144 8.79 -0.58 0.78
CA ARG A 144 9.05 0.82 1.12
C ARG A 144 7.85 1.74 0.90
N VAL A 145 7.10 1.53 -0.17
CA VAL A 145 6.02 2.43 -0.58
C VAL A 145 4.78 1.67 -1.02
N THR A 146 3.63 2.27 -0.77
CA THR A 146 2.34 1.92 -1.37
C THR A 146 1.99 2.96 -2.43
N LYS A 147 1.52 2.51 -3.60
CA LYS A 147 1.03 3.37 -4.68
C LYS A 147 -0.47 3.23 -4.80
N LEU A 148 -1.16 4.36 -4.80
CA LEU A 148 -2.62 4.45 -4.96
C LEU A 148 -2.94 5.26 -6.20
N ARG A 149 -3.89 4.80 -7.02
CA ARG A 149 -4.46 5.58 -8.11
C ARG A 149 -5.82 6.13 -7.70
N THR A 150 -6.00 7.43 -7.85
CA THR A 150 -7.29 8.10 -7.61
C THR A 150 -8.28 7.82 -8.74
N SER A 151 -9.55 8.18 -8.53
CA SER A 151 -10.58 8.16 -9.58
C SER A 151 -10.27 9.11 -10.76
N GLU A 152 -9.44 10.13 -10.53
CA GLU A 152 -9.02 11.13 -11.53
C GLU A 152 -7.76 10.69 -12.30
N GLY A 153 -7.18 9.53 -11.92
CA GLY A 153 -6.02 8.94 -12.58
C GLY A 153 -4.66 9.34 -11.98
N GLU A 154 -4.64 10.21 -10.99
CA GLU A 154 -3.42 10.60 -10.27
C GLU A 154 -2.87 9.44 -9.44
N VAL A 155 -1.56 9.44 -9.21
CA VAL A 155 -0.90 8.39 -8.43
C VAL A 155 -0.25 8.97 -7.18
N TYR A 156 -0.78 8.62 -6.02
CA TYR A 156 -0.10 8.83 -4.75
C TYR A 156 0.98 7.78 -4.54
N THR A 157 2.17 8.20 -4.15
CA THR A 157 3.24 7.32 -3.67
C THR A 157 3.47 7.62 -2.20
N VAL A 158 3.01 6.74 -1.34
CA VAL A 158 3.03 6.91 0.12
C VAL A 158 4.12 6.02 0.71
N PRO A 159 5.13 6.58 1.43
CA PRO A 159 6.07 5.78 2.21
C PRO A 159 5.33 5.00 3.31
N ASN A 160 5.58 3.70 3.42
CA ASN A 160 4.81 2.85 4.33
C ASN A 160 4.97 3.25 5.80
N GLY A 161 6.15 3.72 6.19
CA GLY A 161 6.40 4.21 7.56
C GLY A 161 5.69 5.51 7.93
N MET A 162 5.07 6.19 6.94
CA MET A 162 4.24 7.36 7.18
C MET A 162 2.76 7.03 7.35
N ILE A 163 2.34 5.80 7.07
CA ILE A 163 0.95 5.36 7.21
C ILE A 163 0.65 5.12 8.69
N VAL A 164 -0.29 5.91 9.23
CA VAL A 164 -0.74 5.83 10.63
C VAL A 164 -1.98 4.95 10.74
N ARG A 165 -2.86 5.01 9.73
CA ARG A 165 -4.10 4.25 9.66
C ARG A 165 -4.37 3.86 8.21
N ALA A 166 -4.76 2.61 8.00
CA ALA A 166 -5.27 2.12 6.72
C ALA A 166 -6.74 1.70 6.91
N LEU A 167 -7.63 2.25 6.09
CA LEU A 167 -9.02 1.84 5.98
C LEU A 167 -9.18 1.15 4.62
N ASN A 168 -9.46 -0.15 4.63
CA ASN A 168 -9.74 -0.91 3.42
C ASN A 168 -11.25 -0.91 3.16
N LEU A 169 -11.67 -0.29 2.06
CA LEU A 169 -13.07 -0.10 1.67
C LEU A 169 -13.61 -1.23 0.78
N SER A 170 -12.81 -2.23 0.48
CA SER A 170 -13.16 -3.30 -0.46
C SER A 170 -12.62 -4.67 -0.07
N LYS A 171 -12.16 -4.86 1.17
CA LYS A 171 -11.65 -6.16 1.62
C LYS A 171 -12.81 -7.13 1.79
N ASP A 172 -12.71 -8.28 1.11
CA ASP A 172 -13.67 -9.39 1.10
C ASP A 172 -15.01 -9.04 0.46
N TRP A 173 -15.62 -7.92 0.81
CA TRP A 173 -16.85 -7.37 0.23
C TRP A 173 -16.88 -5.86 0.43
N ALA A 174 -17.72 -5.18 -0.35
CA ALA A 174 -17.93 -3.75 -0.21
C ALA A 174 -19.43 -3.45 -0.02
N SER A 175 -19.74 -2.31 0.59
CA SER A 175 -21.10 -1.87 0.84
C SER A 175 -21.47 -0.74 -0.11
N ALA A 176 -22.53 -0.93 -0.89
CA ALA A 176 -23.20 0.14 -1.61
C ALA A 176 -24.29 0.71 -0.72
N VAL A 177 -24.09 1.93 -0.24
CA VAL A 177 -25.08 2.66 0.57
C VAL A 177 -25.85 3.63 -0.33
N VAL A 178 -27.17 3.56 -0.26
CA VAL A 178 -28.07 4.45 -0.99
C VAL A 178 -29.00 5.11 0.01
N ASP A 179 -28.80 6.40 0.22
CA ASP A 179 -29.70 7.24 1.01
C ASP A 179 -30.72 7.87 0.04
N VAL A 180 -31.98 7.69 0.37
CA VAL A 180 -33.14 8.10 -0.43
C VAL A 180 -33.83 9.24 0.30
N PRO A 181 -33.65 10.50 -0.16
CA PRO A 181 -34.33 11.64 0.43
C PRO A 181 -35.78 11.67 0.00
N VAL A 182 -36.69 11.60 0.94
CA VAL A 182 -38.16 11.73 0.72
C VAL A 182 -38.72 12.89 1.54
N PRO A 183 -39.78 13.58 1.08
CA PRO A 183 -40.42 14.63 1.87
C PRO A 183 -40.90 14.09 3.23
N ALA A 184 -40.80 14.88 4.29
CA ALA A 184 -41.29 14.50 5.62
C ALA A 184 -42.82 14.25 5.66
N SER A 185 -43.54 14.71 4.63
CA SER A 185 -44.99 14.45 4.44
C SER A 185 -45.30 13.12 3.75
N ALA A 186 -44.29 12.42 3.23
CA ALA A 186 -44.48 11.13 2.56
C ALA A 186 -44.83 10.03 3.58
N ASP A 187 -45.66 9.09 3.17
CA ASP A 187 -45.94 7.89 3.96
C ASP A 187 -44.71 6.96 3.91
N ILE A 188 -43.97 6.88 5.03
CA ILE A 188 -42.78 6.06 5.18
C ILE A 188 -43.06 4.56 4.97
N ASN A 189 -44.32 4.10 5.27
CA ASN A 189 -44.66 2.70 5.02
C ASN A 189 -44.76 2.43 3.52
N GLN A 190 -45.39 3.33 2.76
CA GLN A 190 -45.44 3.23 1.31
C GLN A 190 -44.03 3.31 0.67
N VAL A 191 -43.18 4.22 1.15
CA VAL A 191 -41.78 4.31 0.72
C VAL A 191 -41.06 2.99 0.97
N ASN A 192 -41.21 2.41 2.15
CA ASN A 192 -40.57 1.13 2.51
C ASN A 192 -41.06 -0.03 1.62
N GLU A 193 -42.32 -0.08 1.24
CA GLU A 193 -42.87 -1.08 0.31
C GLU A 193 -42.22 -0.94 -1.07
N VAL A 194 -42.15 0.28 -1.59
CA VAL A 194 -41.49 0.55 -2.88
C VAL A 194 -40.00 0.13 -2.84
N LEU A 195 -39.30 0.47 -1.78
CA LEU A 195 -37.87 0.12 -1.65
C LEU A 195 -37.65 -1.39 -1.52
N ARG A 196 -38.57 -2.13 -0.87
CA ARG A 196 -38.48 -3.61 -0.85
C ARG A 196 -38.75 -4.19 -2.25
N ALA A 197 -39.70 -3.65 -2.99
CA ALA A 197 -39.93 -4.06 -4.38
C ALA A 197 -38.72 -3.77 -5.27
N VAL A 198 -38.06 -2.64 -5.06
CA VAL A 198 -36.82 -2.30 -5.77
C VAL A 198 -35.68 -3.26 -5.37
N ALA A 199 -35.54 -3.66 -4.09
CA ALA A 199 -34.55 -4.63 -3.64
C ALA A 199 -34.74 -5.98 -4.33
N ALA A 200 -35.97 -6.48 -4.41
CA ALA A 200 -36.29 -7.71 -5.12
C ALA A 200 -36.01 -7.58 -6.64
N ALA A 201 -36.41 -6.47 -7.27
CA ALA A 201 -36.13 -6.22 -8.68
C ALA A 201 -34.63 -6.10 -9.00
N ALA A 202 -33.81 -5.64 -8.05
CA ALA A 202 -32.38 -5.58 -8.21
C ALA A 202 -31.74 -6.97 -8.37
N MET A 203 -32.33 -8.02 -7.81
CA MET A 203 -31.87 -9.41 -7.97
C MET A 203 -32.26 -10.02 -9.32
N GLU A 204 -33.21 -9.39 -10.04
CA GLU A 204 -33.60 -9.77 -11.39
C GLU A 204 -32.89 -8.93 -12.48
N ASP A 205 -32.20 -7.86 -12.11
CA ASP A 205 -31.40 -7.03 -13.02
C ASP A 205 -30.11 -7.74 -13.42
N ASP A 206 -29.94 -8.07 -14.71
CA ASP A 206 -28.79 -8.79 -15.27
C ASP A 206 -27.42 -8.16 -14.95
N ARG A 207 -27.40 -6.84 -14.69
CA ARG A 207 -26.17 -6.12 -14.35
C ARG A 207 -25.87 -6.22 -12.87
N LEU A 208 -26.88 -6.17 -12.01
CA LEU A 208 -26.72 -6.15 -10.56
C LEU A 208 -26.52 -7.56 -9.98
N VAL A 209 -27.24 -8.57 -10.46
CA VAL A 209 -27.17 -9.94 -9.92
C VAL A 209 -25.75 -10.52 -9.90
N ARG A 210 -24.89 -10.11 -10.83
CA ARG A 210 -23.48 -10.53 -10.90
C ARG A 210 -22.55 -9.78 -9.96
N LEU A 211 -23.00 -8.65 -9.43
CA LEU A 211 -22.20 -7.75 -8.60
C LEU A 211 -22.66 -7.74 -7.15
N LEU A 212 -23.91 -8.12 -6.90
CA LEU A 212 -24.48 -8.27 -5.57
C LEU A 212 -24.08 -9.61 -4.95
N LEU A 213 -23.82 -9.61 -3.65
CA LEU A 213 -23.58 -10.82 -2.87
C LEU A 213 -24.85 -11.34 -2.22
N ASP A 214 -25.80 -10.44 -1.96
CA ASP A 214 -27.11 -10.72 -1.38
C ASP A 214 -28.11 -9.66 -1.82
N GLU A 215 -29.40 -9.88 -1.48
CA GLU A 215 -30.46 -8.92 -1.73
C GLU A 215 -30.21 -7.62 -0.94
N PRO A 216 -30.40 -6.43 -1.58
CA PRO A 216 -30.29 -5.15 -0.90
C PRO A 216 -31.23 -5.08 0.31
N GLN A 217 -30.70 -4.64 1.45
CA GLN A 217 -31.44 -4.57 2.70
C GLN A 217 -31.90 -3.15 2.99
N LEU A 218 -33.14 -3.00 3.41
CA LEU A 218 -33.69 -1.73 3.87
C LEU A 218 -33.35 -1.56 5.37
N MET A 219 -32.57 -0.52 5.68
CA MET A 219 -32.15 -0.20 7.06
C MET A 219 -33.18 0.67 7.80
N GLY A 220 -34.07 1.33 7.05
CA GLY A 220 -35.08 2.25 7.59
C GLY A 220 -34.64 3.71 7.55
N VAL A 221 -35.23 4.54 8.40
CA VAL A 221 -34.91 5.97 8.49
C VAL A 221 -33.53 6.17 9.12
N GLU A 222 -32.63 6.79 8.38
CA GLU A 222 -31.26 7.08 8.84
C GLU A 222 -31.16 8.46 9.49
N SER A 223 -31.77 9.47 8.87
CA SER A 223 -31.76 10.82 9.41
C SER A 223 -33.07 11.56 9.05
N ILE A 224 -33.38 12.55 9.89
CA ILE A 224 -34.53 13.45 9.69
C ILE A 224 -33.96 14.87 9.64
N GLU A 225 -34.20 15.55 8.51
CA GLU A 225 -33.79 16.93 8.29
C GLU A 225 -35.03 17.81 8.13
N VAL A 226 -34.86 19.12 8.04
CA VAL A 226 -36.00 20.04 7.86
C VAL A 226 -36.69 19.75 6.55
N GLY A 227 -37.91 19.22 6.61
CA GLY A 227 -38.73 18.89 5.45
C GLY A 227 -38.35 17.60 4.71
N THR A 228 -37.32 16.87 5.14
CA THR A 228 -36.82 15.68 4.44
C THR A 228 -36.50 14.55 5.44
N VAL A 229 -36.83 13.34 5.03
CA VAL A 229 -36.44 12.10 5.74
C VAL A 229 -35.56 11.27 4.81
N ASN A 230 -34.40 10.87 5.28
CA ASN A 230 -33.50 10.00 4.53
C ASN A 230 -33.74 8.54 4.92
N VAL A 231 -34.14 7.73 3.95
CA VAL A 231 -34.29 6.28 4.12
C VAL A 231 -33.11 5.57 3.51
N ARG A 232 -32.45 4.71 4.30
CA ARG A 232 -31.22 4.02 3.88
C ARG A 232 -31.48 2.61 3.39
N MET A 233 -30.91 2.33 2.21
CA MET A 233 -30.78 0.98 1.66
C MET A 233 -29.31 0.62 1.55
N VAL A 234 -28.95 -0.61 1.91
CA VAL A 234 -27.58 -1.10 1.87
C VAL A 234 -27.52 -2.40 1.07
N ALA A 235 -26.56 -2.51 0.17
CA ALA A 235 -26.32 -3.71 -0.61
C ALA A 235 -24.87 -4.17 -0.47
N ARG A 236 -24.65 -5.46 -0.17
CA ARG A 236 -23.31 -6.05 -0.19
C ARG A 236 -22.93 -6.41 -1.61
N THR A 237 -21.74 -5.99 -2.00
CA THR A 237 -21.24 -6.12 -3.38
C THR A 237 -19.86 -6.77 -3.44
N LEU A 238 -19.49 -7.23 -4.62
CA LEU A 238 -18.10 -7.60 -4.87
C LEU A 238 -17.17 -6.40 -4.63
N PRO A 239 -15.92 -6.64 -4.18
CA PRO A 239 -14.92 -5.60 -3.94
C PRO A 239 -14.76 -4.65 -5.13
N GLY A 240 -14.73 -3.34 -4.87
CA GLY A 240 -14.59 -2.31 -5.90
C GLY A 240 -15.84 -2.01 -6.74
N LYS A 241 -16.96 -2.72 -6.53
CA LYS A 241 -18.20 -2.57 -7.30
C LYS A 241 -19.29 -1.72 -6.63
N GLN A 242 -19.06 -1.30 -5.40
CA GLN A 242 -20.02 -0.53 -4.59
C GLN A 242 -20.52 0.76 -5.28
N PHE A 243 -19.68 1.43 -6.05
CA PHE A 243 -20.07 2.66 -6.74
C PHE A 243 -20.96 2.38 -7.96
N GLU A 244 -20.65 1.31 -8.72
CA GLU A 244 -21.43 0.88 -9.87
C GLU A 244 -22.82 0.42 -9.44
N VAL A 245 -22.86 -0.46 -8.43
CA VAL A 245 -24.09 -0.95 -7.82
C VAL A 245 -24.92 0.20 -7.22
N GLY A 246 -24.26 1.09 -6.45
CA GLY A 246 -24.95 2.24 -5.84
C GLY A 246 -25.60 3.18 -6.87
N ARG A 247 -24.95 3.43 -8.01
CA ARG A 247 -25.57 4.23 -9.10
C ARG A 247 -26.79 3.53 -9.69
N ARG A 248 -26.66 2.24 -9.98
CA ARG A 248 -27.78 1.48 -10.57
C ARG A 248 -28.95 1.33 -9.61
N LEU A 249 -28.70 1.10 -8.32
CA LEU A 249 -29.75 1.07 -7.30
C LEU A 249 -30.48 2.41 -7.20
N ARG A 250 -29.77 3.55 -7.24
CA ARG A 250 -30.41 4.88 -7.25
C ARG A 250 -31.33 5.05 -8.45
N GLU A 251 -30.94 4.60 -9.64
CA GLU A 251 -31.77 4.62 -10.83
C GLU A 251 -33.07 3.82 -10.61
N LEU A 252 -32.97 2.60 -10.08
CA LEU A 252 -34.13 1.75 -9.79
C LEU A 252 -35.03 2.37 -8.72
N VAL A 253 -34.45 2.93 -7.65
CA VAL A 253 -35.18 3.62 -6.59
C VAL A 253 -35.95 4.80 -7.15
N ILE A 254 -35.32 5.67 -7.93
CA ILE A 254 -36.01 6.83 -8.55
C ILE A 254 -37.14 6.38 -9.46
N ALA A 255 -36.93 5.34 -10.25
CA ALA A 255 -37.96 4.78 -11.12
C ALA A 255 -39.14 4.16 -10.34
N GLY A 256 -38.84 3.49 -9.22
CA GLY A 256 -39.84 2.92 -8.32
C GLY A 256 -40.70 4.00 -7.66
N LEU A 257 -40.08 5.00 -7.03
CA LEU A 257 -40.79 6.09 -6.36
C LEU A 257 -41.64 6.91 -7.30
N ARG A 258 -41.16 7.18 -8.52
CA ARG A 258 -41.95 7.90 -9.56
C ARG A 258 -43.20 7.13 -10.00
N ARG A 259 -43.14 5.80 -10.08
CA ARG A 259 -44.32 4.97 -10.45
C ARG A 259 -45.43 5.07 -9.42
N GLU A 260 -45.07 5.19 -8.16
CA GLU A 260 -46.04 5.34 -7.05
C GLU A 260 -46.35 6.80 -6.70
N GLY A 261 -45.91 7.76 -7.53
CA GLY A 261 -46.18 9.18 -7.34
C GLY A 261 -45.48 9.83 -6.13
N ILE A 262 -44.50 9.17 -5.58
CA ILE A 262 -43.72 9.69 -4.45
C ILE A 262 -42.63 10.62 -4.98
N ALA A 263 -42.70 11.91 -4.61
CA ALA A 263 -41.66 12.86 -4.96
C ALA A 263 -40.38 12.55 -4.19
N THR A 264 -39.22 12.58 -4.86
CA THR A 264 -37.93 12.66 -4.16
C THR A 264 -37.68 14.12 -3.79
N ALA A 265 -37.22 14.40 -2.56
CA ALA A 265 -36.81 15.74 -2.19
C ALA A 265 -35.69 16.20 -3.11
N ALA A 266 -35.78 17.40 -3.65
CA ALA A 266 -34.80 17.99 -4.56
C ALA A 266 -33.61 18.57 -3.77
#